data_a977de16cce93117a49abb298401f72a
#
_entry.id   a977de16cce93117a49abb298401f72a
#
_cell.length_a   1.000
_cell.length_b   1.000
_cell.length_c   1.000
_cell.angle_alpha   90.00
_cell.angle_beta   90.00
_cell.angle_gamma   90.00
#
_symmetry.space_group_name_H-M   'P 1'
#
loop_
_entity.id
_entity.type
_entity.pdbx_description
1 polymer ?
#
loop_
_entity_poly.entity_id
_entity_poly.type
_entity_poly.pdbx_seq_one_letter_code
_entity_poly.pdbx_strand_id
1 'polypeptide(L)'
;MLLLQTNNVERRFGSDVLFHNMNMQIQEHGRTALVGRNGAGKTTFLKIIAGLTEPDEGTVTHARDLTIGYLAQNQGLDSQNSIWAELDSVFAPLHELEKQLHELENQLGTLTPKAADYQDVLASYDRLSEQFKKQGGYGYASQMRGVLHGFGFDEDMYDTSVNALSGGQKTKLALAKILLQSPNLLILDEPTNHLDMGVLSWLEDYLKSYQGALLIVSHDRYFLDRVVTDVYDLDNKTLIHYTGNYTQFVAHKRERLQAEWKHYEQQQKEIAKLEDFVNRNIVRASTTKRAQARRKQLEKMDRLE
;
A
#
# COMPACT_ATOMS: atom_id res chain seq x y z
N MET A 1 -7.61 -4.08 -14.06
CA MET A 1 -8.45 -5.03 -13.26
C MET A 1 -8.48 -4.55 -11.81
N LEU A 2 -9.58 -4.78 -11.07
CA LEU A 2 -9.66 -4.44 -9.65
C LEU A 2 -8.92 -5.53 -8.84
N LEU A 3 -7.93 -5.14 -8.06
CA LEU A 3 -7.13 -6.07 -7.23
C LEU A 3 -7.69 -6.19 -5.82
N LEU A 4 -8.11 -5.07 -5.24
CA LEU A 4 -8.58 -5.01 -3.86
C LEU A 4 -9.66 -3.97 -3.70
N GLN A 5 -10.67 -4.30 -2.89
CA GLN A 5 -11.73 -3.38 -2.49
C GLN A 5 -12.05 -3.53 -1.01
N THR A 6 -12.17 -2.42 -0.31
CA THR A 6 -12.73 -2.36 1.05
C THR A 6 -14.11 -1.74 1.00
N ASN A 7 -15.06 -2.29 1.76
CA ASN A 7 -16.42 -1.79 1.86
C ASN A 7 -16.77 -1.57 3.32
N ASN A 8 -16.98 -0.30 3.70
CA ASN A 8 -17.40 0.15 5.03
C ASN A 8 -16.59 -0.47 6.17
N VAL A 9 -15.28 -0.63 5.96
CA VAL A 9 -14.41 -1.21 6.98
C VAL A 9 -14.33 -0.29 8.18
N GLU A 10 -14.50 -0.89 9.36
CA GLU A 10 -14.42 -0.21 10.65
C GLU A 10 -13.45 -0.92 11.58
N ARG A 11 -12.79 -0.15 12.44
CA ARG A 11 -11.95 -0.64 13.53
C ARG A 11 -12.19 0.14 14.80
N ARG A 12 -12.30 -0.59 15.93
CA ARG A 12 -12.49 -0.04 17.26
C ARG A 12 -11.40 -0.54 18.21
N PHE A 13 -11.12 0.26 19.23
CA PHE A 13 -10.35 -0.15 20.39
C PHE A 13 -11.20 0.09 21.64
N GLY A 14 -11.78 -0.98 22.19
CA GLY A 14 -12.78 -0.88 23.25
C GLY A 14 -14.02 -0.11 22.76
N SER A 15 -14.36 1.00 23.41
CA SER A 15 -15.48 1.88 23.01
C SER A 15 -15.12 2.90 21.94
N ASP A 16 -13.83 3.10 21.69
CA ASP A 16 -13.36 4.16 20.80
C ASP A 16 -13.23 3.68 19.36
N VAL A 17 -13.99 4.32 18.44
CA VAL A 17 -13.87 4.09 17.00
C VAL A 17 -12.60 4.75 16.51
N LEU A 18 -11.67 3.94 15.98
CA LEU A 18 -10.43 4.42 15.36
C LEU A 18 -10.74 5.02 13.97
N PHE A 19 -11.46 4.28 13.16
CA PHE A 19 -11.99 4.71 11.86
C PHE A 19 -13.23 3.89 11.47
N HIS A 20 -14.04 4.44 10.60
CA HIS A 20 -15.27 3.82 10.09
C HIS A 20 -15.50 4.18 8.61
N ASN A 21 -16.37 3.42 7.95
CA ASN A 21 -16.74 3.65 6.55
C ASN A 21 -15.52 3.77 5.62
N MET A 22 -14.47 2.97 5.86
CA MET A 22 -13.27 2.96 5.03
C MET A 22 -13.56 2.25 3.71
N ASN A 23 -13.68 3.03 2.64
CA ASN A 23 -13.92 2.55 1.29
C ASN A 23 -12.71 2.87 0.41
N MET A 24 -12.01 1.86 -0.06
CA MET A 24 -10.84 1.99 -0.92
C MET A 24 -10.92 0.98 -2.07
N GLN A 25 -10.41 1.38 -3.22
CA GLN A 25 -10.25 0.50 -4.38
C GLN A 25 -8.82 0.63 -4.91
N ILE A 26 -8.17 -0.51 -5.13
CA ILE A 26 -6.84 -0.56 -5.75
C ILE A 26 -6.96 -1.34 -7.04
N GLN A 27 -6.60 -0.69 -8.13
CA GLN A 27 -6.56 -1.28 -9.45
C GLN A 27 -5.16 -1.80 -9.79
N GLU A 28 -5.09 -2.70 -10.74
CA GLU A 28 -3.84 -3.14 -11.34
C GLU A 28 -3.02 -1.93 -11.84
N HIS A 29 -1.73 -1.94 -11.56
CA HIS A 29 -0.82 -0.82 -11.81
C HIS A 29 -1.15 0.49 -11.07
N GLY A 30 -2.10 0.48 -10.12
CA GLY A 30 -2.44 1.65 -9.32
C GLY A 30 -1.23 2.15 -8.51
N ARG A 31 -1.11 3.47 -8.36
CA ARG A 31 -0.05 4.14 -7.60
C ARG A 31 -0.71 4.99 -6.52
N THR A 32 -0.99 4.37 -5.39
CA THR A 32 -1.86 4.92 -4.35
C THR A 32 -1.06 5.30 -3.11
N ALA A 33 -1.28 6.51 -2.59
CA ALA A 33 -0.84 6.89 -1.26
C ALA A 33 -2.00 6.81 -0.26
N LEU A 34 -1.69 6.40 0.97
CA LEU A 34 -2.56 6.58 2.13
C LEU A 34 -1.92 7.61 3.05
N VAL A 35 -2.57 8.74 3.21
CA VAL A 35 -2.11 9.84 4.06
C VAL A 35 -3.06 10.09 5.22
N GLY A 36 -2.64 10.85 6.22
CA GLY A 36 -3.43 11.16 7.41
C GLY A 36 -2.54 11.50 8.60
N ARG A 37 -3.14 12.02 9.68
CA ARG A 37 -2.42 12.38 10.90
C ARG A 37 -1.76 11.15 11.54
N ASN A 38 -0.72 11.41 12.36
CA ASN A 38 -0.15 10.35 13.20
C ASN A 38 -1.20 9.85 14.19
N GLY A 39 -1.28 8.52 14.36
CA GLY A 39 -2.28 7.89 15.22
C GLY A 39 -3.68 7.74 14.59
N ALA A 40 -3.91 8.22 13.35
CA ALA A 40 -5.21 8.08 12.70
C ALA A 40 -5.60 6.63 12.34
N GLY A 41 -4.65 5.68 12.40
CA GLY A 41 -4.93 4.27 12.12
C GLY A 41 -4.42 3.77 10.77
N LYS A 42 -3.54 4.53 10.06
CA LYS A 42 -3.00 4.13 8.75
C LYS A 42 -2.40 2.71 8.77
N THR A 43 -1.43 2.45 9.65
CA THR A 43 -0.80 1.13 9.80
C THR A 43 -1.82 0.02 10.14
N THR A 44 -2.82 0.33 10.98
CA THR A 44 -3.89 -0.63 11.31
C THR A 44 -4.72 -0.96 10.08
N PHE A 45 -5.07 0.04 9.28
CA PHE A 45 -5.80 -0.16 8.03
C PHE A 45 -4.97 -0.93 7.01
N LEU A 46 -3.67 -0.66 6.87
CA LEU A 46 -2.77 -1.45 6.02
C LEU A 46 -2.72 -2.93 6.43
N LYS A 47 -2.68 -3.23 7.74
CA LYS A 47 -2.71 -4.61 8.25
C LYS A 47 -4.02 -5.32 7.92
N ILE A 48 -5.15 -4.61 7.97
CA ILE A 48 -6.46 -5.14 7.56
C ILE A 48 -6.47 -5.44 6.05
N ILE A 49 -6.00 -4.51 5.23
CA ILE A 49 -5.88 -4.69 3.78
C ILE A 49 -4.98 -5.89 3.44
N ALA A 50 -3.86 -6.03 4.15
CA ALA A 50 -2.92 -7.14 3.96
C ALA A 50 -3.44 -8.49 4.49
N GLY A 51 -4.62 -8.53 5.13
CA GLY A 51 -5.19 -9.75 5.71
C GLY A 51 -4.50 -10.22 6.99
N LEU A 52 -3.70 -9.36 7.63
CA LEU A 52 -3.00 -9.66 8.89
C LEU A 52 -3.87 -9.43 10.13
N THR A 53 -4.94 -8.68 9.99
CA THR A 53 -5.90 -8.37 11.05
C THR A 53 -7.29 -8.27 10.44
N GLU A 54 -8.29 -8.82 11.12
CA GLU A 54 -9.68 -8.70 10.69
C GLU A 54 -10.26 -7.34 11.08
N PRO A 55 -11.14 -6.74 10.25
CA PRO A 55 -11.92 -5.57 10.64
C PRO A 55 -13.00 -5.94 11.67
N ASP A 56 -13.46 -4.97 12.45
CA ASP A 56 -14.60 -5.19 13.38
C ASP A 56 -15.93 -5.18 12.63
N GLU A 57 -16.04 -4.33 11.57
CA GLU A 57 -17.18 -4.29 10.66
C GLU A 57 -16.69 -4.05 9.21
N GLY A 58 -17.54 -4.37 8.25
CA GLY A 58 -17.23 -4.22 6.82
C GLY A 58 -16.51 -5.42 6.23
N THR A 59 -16.05 -5.29 4.98
CA THR A 59 -15.42 -6.39 4.24
C THR A 59 -14.22 -5.90 3.42
N VAL A 60 -13.22 -6.78 3.29
CA VAL A 60 -12.10 -6.62 2.36
C VAL A 60 -12.19 -7.74 1.32
N THR A 61 -12.25 -7.36 0.06
CA THR A 61 -12.32 -8.30 -1.06
C THR A 61 -11.03 -8.23 -1.87
N HIS A 62 -10.41 -9.39 -2.10
CA HIS A 62 -9.20 -9.54 -2.89
C HIS A 62 -9.50 -10.23 -4.22
N ALA A 63 -8.78 -9.89 -5.28
CA ALA A 63 -8.78 -10.66 -6.52
C ALA A 63 -8.27 -12.08 -6.26
N ARG A 64 -8.71 -13.04 -7.09
CA ARG A 64 -8.51 -14.48 -6.84
C ARG A 64 -7.04 -14.88 -6.65
N ASP A 65 -6.13 -14.35 -7.45
CA ASP A 65 -4.71 -14.74 -7.43
C ASP A 65 -3.83 -13.56 -6.95
N LEU A 66 -4.36 -12.72 -6.05
CA LEU A 66 -3.65 -11.57 -5.53
C LEU A 66 -2.52 -12.01 -4.60
N THR A 67 -1.29 -11.65 -4.96
CA THR A 67 -0.13 -11.73 -4.07
C THR A 67 0.12 -10.37 -3.46
N ILE A 68 0.24 -10.32 -2.13
CA ILE A 68 0.49 -9.07 -1.38
C ILE A 68 1.86 -9.15 -0.73
N GLY A 69 2.70 -8.16 -0.99
CA GLY A 69 3.92 -7.90 -0.24
C GLY A 69 3.68 -6.75 0.73
N TYR A 70 3.89 -6.95 2.02
CA TYR A 70 3.71 -5.91 3.03
C TYR A 70 5.01 -5.69 3.80
N LEU A 71 5.55 -4.48 3.70
CA LEU A 71 6.64 -4.01 4.54
C LEU A 71 6.07 -3.12 5.64
N ALA A 72 6.07 -3.62 6.88
CA ALA A 72 5.68 -2.84 8.05
C ALA A 72 6.77 -1.85 8.45
N GLN A 73 6.35 -0.75 9.08
CA GLN A 73 7.25 0.24 9.65
C GLN A 73 8.29 -0.41 10.58
N ASN A 74 9.58 -0.14 10.34
CA ASN A 74 10.71 -0.70 11.09
C ASN A 74 10.82 -2.25 11.07
N GLN A 75 10.24 -2.91 10.09
CA GLN A 75 10.42 -4.34 9.93
C GLN A 75 11.80 -4.63 9.33
N GLY A 76 12.69 -5.18 10.15
CA GLY A 76 13.97 -5.72 9.71
C GLY A 76 13.91 -7.23 9.56
N LEU A 77 14.84 -7.78 8.80
CA LEU A 77 15.07 -9.23 8.73
C LEU A 77 15.87 -9.71 9.94
N ASP A 78 15.51 -10.88 10.45
CA ASP A 78 16.27 -11.62 11.46
C ASP A 78 16.53 -13.02 10.91
N SER A 79 17.76 -13.28 10.48
CA SER A 79 18.15 -14.51 9.79
C SER A 79 19.64 -14.78 10.00
N GLN A 80 19.99 -16.06 10.06
CA GLN A 80 21.38 -16.52 10.11
C GLN A 80 22.04 -16.57 8.72
N ASN A 81 21.25 -16.43 7.66
CA ASN A 81 21.75 -16.45 6.29
C ASN A 81 22.68 -15.27 6.01
N SER A 82 23.51 -15.40 4.99
CA SER A 82 24.18 -14.25 4.39
C SER A 82 23.17 -13.37 3.62
N ILE A 83 23.54 -12.13 3.33
CA ILE A 83 22.73 -11.20 2.52
C ILE A 83 22.32 -11.87 1.22
N TRP A 84 23.29 -12.49 0.52
CA TRP A 84 23.01 -13.16 -0.75
C TRP A 84 22.04 -14.33 -0.57
N ALA A 85 22.30 -15.24 0.34
CA ALA A 85 21.45 -16.41 0.59
C ALA A 85 20.04 -16.04 1.03
N GLU A 86 19.88 -14.95 1.78
CA GLU A 86 18.58 -14.45 2.20
C GLU A 86 17.73 -13.98 1.02
N LEU A 87 18.32 -13.25 0.06
CA LEU A 87 17.61 -12.82 -1.14
C LEU A 87 17.43 -13.95 -2.15
N ASP A 88 18.42 -14.83 -2.29
CA ASP A 88 18.39 -15.98 -3.18
C ASP A 88 17.25 -16.96 -2.81
N SER A 89 16.88 -17.01 -1.54
CA SER A 89 15.73 -17.79 -1.06
C SER A 89 14.38 -17.40 -1.72
N VAL A 90 14.26 -16.20 -2.25
CA VAL A 90 13.08 -15.73 -3.02
C VAL A 90 12.92 -16.55 -4.30
N PHE A 91 14.03 -17.00 -4.86
CA PHE A 91 14.10 -17.73 -6.12
C PHE A 91 14.12 -19.26 -5.96
N ALA A 92 13.81 -19.76 -4.76
CA ALA A 92 13.74 -21.21 -4.51
C ALA A 92 12.86 -21.98 -5.52
N PRO A 93 11.72 -21.47 -6.02
CA PRO A 93 10.95 -22.13 -7.08
C PRO A 93 11.73 -22.22 -8.41
N LEU A 94 12.58 -21.23 -8.73
CA LEU A 94 13.42 -21.27 -9.93
C LEU A 94 14.56 -22.28 -9.78
N HIS A 95 15.15 -22.39 -8.61
CA HIS A 95 16.20 -23.40 -8.32
C HIS A 95 15.64 -24.82 -8.46
N GLU A 96 14.40 -25.06 -8.03
CA GLU A 96 13.76 -26.35 -8.21
C GLU A 96 13.50 -26.67 -9.68
N LEU A 97 13.08 -25.68 -10.48
CA LEU A 97 12.93 -25.84 -11.94
C LEU A 97 14.28 -26.09 -12.62
N GLU A 98 15.33 -25.38 -12.23
CA GLU A 98 16.69 -25.59 -12.75
C GLU A 98 17.21 -26.99 -12.45
N LYS A 99 17.00 -27.48 -11.23
CA LYS A 99 17.34 -28.87 -10.86
C LYS A 99 16.60 -29.89 -11.72
N GLN A 100 15.28 -29.72 -11.94
CA GLN A 100 14.50 -30.61 -12.79
C GLN A 100 14.97 -30.58 -14.24
N LEU A 101 15.35 -29.40 -14.76
CA LEU A 101 15.96 -29.26 -16.09
C LEU A 101 17.26 -30.05 -16.21
N HIS A 102 18.15 -29.94 -15.23
CA HIS A 102 19.40 -30.72 -15.22
C HIS A 102 19.16 -32.24 -15.14
N GLU A 103 18.15 -32.67 -14.38
CA GLU A 103 17.78 -34.10 -14.32
C GLU A 103 17.30 -34.60 -15.69
N LEU A 104 16.50 -33.81 -16.41
CA LEU A 104 16.02 -34.14 -17.77
C LEU A 104 17.16 -34.08 -18.79
N GLU A 105 18.08 -33.13 -18.70
CA GLU A 105 19.30 -33.07 -19.55
C GLU A 105 20.14 -34.33 -19.39
N ASN A 106 20.37 -34.77 -18.15
CA ASN A 106 21.10 -36.00 -17.86
C ASN A 106 20.38 -37.23 -18.45
N GLN A 107 19.04 -37.30 -18.35
CA GLN A 107 18.25 -38.40 -18.94
C GLN A 107 18.38 -38.38 -20.48
N LEU A 108 18.25 -37.22 -21.12
CA LEU A 108 18.41 -37.08 -22.57
C LEU A 108 19.82 -37.47 -23.03
N GLY A 109 20.85 -37.17 -22.24
CA GLY A 109 22.25 -37.55 -22.52
C GLY A 109 22.51 -39.08 -22.44
N THR A 110 21.68 -39.81 -21.73
CA THR A 110 21.77 -41.28 -21.61
C THR A 110 20.87 -42.07 -22.57
N LEU A 111 19.77 -41.45 -23.05
CA LEU A 111 18.82 -42.05 -23.96
C LEU A 111 19.31 -41.93 -25.42
N THR A 112 19.04 -42.95 -26.22
CA THR A 112 19.22 -42.85 -27.66
C THR A 112 18.01 -42.14 -28.30
N PRO A 113 18.17 -41.34 -29.37
CA PRO A 113 17.06 -40.63 -30.02
C PRO A 113 15.91 -41.53 -30.55
N LYS A 114 16.17 -42.83 -30.63
CA LYS A 114 15.18 -43.84 -31.06
C LYS A 114 14.48 -44.54 -29.86
N ALA A 115 14.84 -44.24 -28.63
CA ALA A 115 14.16 -44.78 -27.47
C ALA A 115 12.71 -44.29 -27.40
N ALA A 116 11.79 -45.14 -26.96
CA ALA A 116 10.38 -44.80 -26.85
C ALA A 116 10.14 -43.58 -25.97
N ASP A 117 10.88 -43.46 -24.87
CA ASP A 117 10.73 -42.38 -23.88
C ASP A 117 11.46 -41.08 -24.25
N TYR A 118 12.32 -41.07 -25.30
CA TYR A 118 13.11 -39.90 -25.67
C TYR A 118 12.24 -38.69 -26.00
N GLN A 119 11.15 -38.88 -26.75
CA GLN A 119 10.27 -37.80 -27.16
C GLN A 119 9.49 -37.21 -25.96
N ASP A 120 9.08 -38.03 -25.02
CA ASP A 120 8.36 -37.61 -23.82
C ASP A 120 9.26 -36.79 -22.87
N VAL A 121 10.52 -37.25 -22.70
CA VAL A 121 11.53 -36.51 -21.92
C VAL A 121 11.87 -35.17 -22.58
N LEU A 122 12.03 -35.16 -23.91
CA LEU A 122 12.32 -33.94 -24.67
C LEU A 122 11.17 -32.93 -24.56
N ALA A 123 9.92 -33.36 -24.72
CA ALA A 123 8.73 -32.51 -24.54
C ALA A 123 8.60 -31.93 -23.13
N SER A 124 9.00 -32.72 -22.12
CA SER A 124 9.04 -32.26 -20.73
C SER A 124 10.11 -31.22 -20.51
N TYR A 125 11.29 -31.42 -21.08
CA TYR A 125 12.38 -30.46 -21.03
C TYR A 125 12.01 -29.13 -21.69
N ASP A 126 11.44 -29.17 -22.89
CA ASP A 126 11.00 -27.96 -23.62
C ASP A 126 9.98 -27.16 -22.81
N ARG A 127 9.00 -27.85 -22.22
CA ARG A 127 7.97 -27.21 -21.39
C ARG A 127 8.56 -26.54 -20.14
N LEU A 128 9.44 -27.24 -19.41
CA LEU A 128 10.07 -26.69 -18.20
C LEU A 128 11.08 -25.59 -18.53
N SER A 129 11.82 -25.70 -19.63
CA SER A 129 12.73 -24.67 -20.12
C SER A 129 11.97 -23.37 -20.49
N GLU A 130 10.83 -23.48 -21.16
CA GLU A 130 9.94 -22.37 -21.44
C GLU A 130 9.40 -21.74 -20.14
N GLN A 131 9.02 -22.56 -19.18
CA GLN A 131 8.55 -22.09 -17.86
C GLN A 131 9.67 -21.34 -17.10
N PHE A 132 10.87 -21.92 -17.03
CA PHE A 132 12.04 -21.31 -16.42
C PHE A 132 12.39 -19.96 -17.04
N LYS A 133 12.38 -19.90 -18.37
CA LYS A 133 12.60 -18.65 -19.14
C LYS A 133 11.54 -17.59 -18.83
N LYS A 134 10.25 -17.98 -18.86
CA LYS A 134 9.13 -17.06 -18.56
C LYS A 134 9.18 -16.50 -17.14
N GLN A 135 9.68 -17.27 -16.19
CA GLN A 135 9.85 -16.84 -14.80
C GLN A 135 11.16 -16.07 -14.55
N GLY A 136 11.93 -15.77 -15.61
CA GLY A 136 13.15 -14.98 -15.52
C GLY A 136 14.37 -15.76 -15.00
N GLY A 137 14.38 -17.10 -15.10
CA GLY A 137 15.41 -17.96 -14.56
C GLY A 137 16.84 -17.64 -15.00
N TYR A 138 17.04 -17.11 -16.19
CA TYR A 138 18.37 -16.70 -16.68
C TYR A 138 18.82 -15.32 -16.17
N GLY A 139 17.92 -14.52 -15.60
CA GLY A 139 18.17 -13.13 -15.23
C GLY A 139 18.12 -12.82 -13.73
N TYR A 140 17.63 -13.75 -12.90
CA TYR A 140 17.35 -13.46 -11.50
C TYR A 140 18.59 -13.02 -10.70
N ALA A 141 19.75 -13.62 -10.95
CA ALA A 141 20.99 -13.25 -10.27
C ALA A 141 21.44 -11.82 -10.60
N SER A 142 21.25 -11.37 -11.86
CA SER A 142 21.54 -10.00 -12.26
C SER A 142 20.52 -9.02 -11.66
N GLN A 143 19.26 -9.40 -11.60
CA GLN A 143 18.21 -8.61 -10.93
C GLN A 143 18.51 -8.44 -9.45
N MET A 144 18.95 -9.52 -8.77
CA MET A 144 19.31 -9.50 -7.36
C MET A 144 20.51 -8.58 -7.10
N ARG A 145 21.56 -8.64 -7.93
CA ARG A 145 22.71 -7.71 -7.85
C ARG A 145 22.26 -6.26 -8.06
N GLY A 146 21.41 -6.01 -9.05
CA GLY A 146 20.90 -4.68 -9.34
C GLY A 146 20.12 -4.07 -8.16
N VAL A 147 19.28 -4.88 -7.50
CA VAL A 147 18.54 -4.46 -6.32
C VAL A 147 19.47 -4.24 -5.11
N LEU A 148 20.40 -5.16 -4.84
CA LEU A 148 21.39 -5.00 -3.77
C LEU A 148 22.23 -3.73 -3.94
N HIS A 149 22.75 -3.52 -5.14
CA HIS A 149 23.52 -2.31 -5.45
C HIS A 149 22.68 -1.04 -5.26
N GLY A 150 21.42 -1.07 -5.70
CA GLY A 150 20.48 0.05 -5.52
C GLY A 150 20.23 0.40 -4.05
N PHE A 151 20.28 -0.58 -3.15
CA PHE A 151 20.19 -0.37 -1.71
C PHE A 151 21.53 -0.09 -1.01
N GLY A 152 22.64 -0.02 -1.77
CA GLY A 152 23.98 0.29 -1.26
C GLY A 152 24.64 -0.90 -0.57
N PHE A 153 24.32 -2.14 -1.00
CA PHE A 153 25.06 -3.34 -0.61
C PHE A 153 26.07 -3.67 -1.72
N ASP A 154 27.34 -3.51 -1.42
CA ASP A 154 28.43 -3.86 -2.32
C ASP A 154 28.71 -5.37 -2.31
N GLU A 155 29.37 -5.88 -3.34
CA GLU A 155 29.61 -7.32 -3.52
C GLU A 155 30.41 -7.96 -2.37
N ASP A 156 31.31 -7.20 -1.74
CA ASP A 156 32.07 -7.64 -0.58
C ASP A 156 31.23 -7.87 0.68
N MET A 157 30.02 -7.30 0.71
CA MET A 157 29.06 -7.51 1.80
C MET A 157 28.18 -8.74 1.63
N TYR A 158 28.12 -9.36 0.44
CA TYR A 158 27.14 -10.41 0.14
C TYR A 158 27.21 -11.62 1.06
N ASP A 159 28.41 -11.97 1.55
CA ASP A 159 28.64 -13.06 2.48
C ASP A 159 28.42 -12.67 3.95
N THR A 160 28.14 -11.40 4.23
CA THR A 160 27.87 -10.92 5.59
C THR A 160 26.56 -11.51 6.11
N SER A 161 26.56 -12.01 7.34
CA SER A 161 25.34 -12.50 7.99
C SER A 161 24.35 -11.35 8.21
N VAL A 162 23.07 -11.61 7.93
CA VAL A 162 21.98 -10.65 8.16
C VAL A 162 21.94 -10.15 9.60
N ASN A 163 22.27 -11.02 10.56
CA ASN A 163 22.28 -10.62 11.97
C ASN A 163 23.38 -9.61 12.34
N ALA A 164 24.46 -9.55 11.55
CA ALA A 164 25.53 -8.58 11.75
C ALA A 164 25.21 -7.18 11.21
N LEU A 165 24.11 -7.04 10.46
CA LEU A 165 23.67 -5.78 9.88
C LEU A 165 23.08 -4.82 10.93
N SER A 166 23.26 -3.53 10.71
CA SER A 166 22.56 -2.50 11.48
C SER A 166 21.05 -2.55 11.24
N GLY A 167 20.24 -1.98 12.13
CA GLY A 167 18.77 -1.93 11.97
C GLY A 167 18.32 -1.32 10.65
N GLY A 168 18.96 -0.22 10.22
CA GLY A 168 18.67 0.41 8.93
C GLY A 168 19.03 -0.47 7.73
N GLN A 169 20.15 -1.20 7.79
CA GLN A 169 20.54 -2.16 6.75
C GLN A 169 19.57 -3.36 6.70
N LYS A 170 19.12 -3.85 7.85
CA LYS A 170 18.10 -4.91 7.93
C LYS A 170 16.78 -4.47 7.28
N THR A 171 16.37 -3.23 7.49
CA THR A 171 15.17 -2.67 6.85
C THR A 171 15.34 -2.53 5.33
N LYS A 172 16.52 -2.03 4.88
CA LYS A 172 16.84 -1.96 3.44
C LYS A 172 16.82 -3.35 2.80
N LEU A 173 17.37 -4.36 3.46
CA LEU A 173 17.39 -5.74 2.96
C LEU A 173 15.98 -6.36 2.93
N ALA A 174 15.14 -6.08 3.93
CA ALA A 174 13.73 -6.49 3.94
C ALA A 174 12.97 -5.90 2.75
N LEU A 175 13.18 -4.61 2.47
CA LEU A 175 12.60 -3.95 1.31
C LEU A 175 13.11 -4.56 0.00
N ALA A 176 14.43 -4.80 -0.13
CA ALA A 176 15.02 -5.48 -1.28
C ALA A 176 14.37 -6.86 -1.53
N LYS A 177 14.18 -7.65 -0.48
CA LYS A 177 13.55 -8.97 -0.56
C LYS A 177 12.12 -8.90 -1.09
N ILE A 178 11.30 -7.99 -0.57
CA ILE A 178 9.90 -7.81 -1.02
C ILE A 178 9.84 -7.32 -2.47
N LEU A 179 10.73 -6.43 -2.89
CA LEU A 179 10.80 -5.97 -4.28
C LEU A 179 11.12 -7.11 -5.24
N LEU A 180 12.04 -8.01 -4.87
CA LEU A 180 12.40 -9.18 -5.68
C LEU A 180 11.26 -10.22 -5.75
N GLN A 181 10.41 -10.33 -4.73
CA GLN A 181 9.22 -11.16 -4.76
C GLN A 181 8.19 -10.70 -5.81
N SER A 182 8.25 -9.44 -6.21
CA SER A 182 7.39 -8.83 -7.23
C SER A 182 5.89 -9.12 -7.05
N PRO A 183 5.28 -8.88 -5.87
CA PRO A 183 3.87 -9.15 -5.63
C PRO A 183 2.97 -8.28 -6.53
N ASN A 184 1.72 -8.73 -6.77
CA ASN A 184 0.74 -7.96 -7.54
C ASN A 184 0.33 -6.65 -6.83
N LEU A 185 0.33 -6.65 -5.50
CA LEU A 185 0.13 -5.48 -4.67
C LEU A 185 1.26 -5.35 -3.65
N LEU A 186 2.02 -4.27 -3.74
CA LEU A 186 3.07 -3.92 -2.80
C LEU A 186 2.58 -2.84 -1.85
N ILE A 187 2.56 -3.15 -0.56
CA ILE A 187 2.16 -2.24 0.53
C ILE A 187 3.41 -1.84 1.30
N LEU A 188 3.70 -0.54 1.33
CA LEU A 188 4.87 0.01 1.99
C LEU A 188 4.46 1.01 3.08
N ASP A 189 4.80 0.70 4.33
CA ASP A 189 4.55 1.57 5.47
C ASP A 189 5.85 2.28 5.88
N GLU A 190 5.97 3.57 5.54
CA GLU A 190 7.14 4.44 5.76
C GLU A 190 8.46 3.88 5.18
N PRO A 191 8.49 3.51 3.88
CA PRO A 191 9.66 2.88 3.27
C PRO A 191 10.88 3.80 3.16
N THR A 192 10.66 5.12 3.26
CA THR A 192 11.70 6.15 3.11
C THR A 192 12.53 6.35 4.38
N ASN A 193 12.07 5.82 5.52
CA ASN A 193 12.78 5.92 6.78
C ASN A 193 14.15 5.22 6.68
N HIS A 194 15.19 5.90 7.14
CA HIS A 194 16.58 5.42 7.15
C HIS A 194 17.23 5.23 5.76
N LEU A 195 16.61 5.75 4.68
CA LEU A 195 17.21 5.77 3.35
C LEU A 195 18.00 7.07 3.15
N ASP A 196 19.21 6.93 2.61
CA ASP A 196 19.96 8.07 2.10
C ASP A 196 19.42 8.51 0.73
N MET A 197 19.83 9.71 0.28
CA MET A 197 19.30 10.30 -0.96
C MET A 197 19.56 9.45 -2.21
N GLY A 198 20.68 8.72 -2.26
CA GLY A 198 21.03 7.86 -3.39
C GLY A 198 20.09 6.66 -3.49
N VAL A 199 19.88 5.97 -2.38
CA VAL A 199 18.94 4.84 -2.27
C VAL A 199 17.51 5.30 -2.53
N LEU A 200 17.11 6.45 -2.00
CA LEU A 200 15.77 7.00 -2.21
C LEU A 200 15.50 7.28 -3.70
N SER A 201 16.43 7.94 -4.39
CA SER A 201 16.29 8.22 -5.82
C SER A 201 16.20 6.92 -6.65
N TRP A 202 17.01 5.93 -6.33
CA TRP A 202 16.94 4.63 -6.97
C TRP A 202 15.59 3.94 -6.73
N LEU A 203 15.09 3.97 -5.48
CA LEU A 203 13.79 3.39 -5.12
C LEU A 203 12.63 4.06 -5.86
N GLU A 204 12.66 5.40 -5.98
CA GLU A 204 11.67 6.14 -6.76
C GLU A 204 11.59 5.65 -8.20
N ASP A 205 12.74 5.51 -8.86
CA ASP A 205 12.80 5.08 -10.26
C ASP A 205 12.39 3.61 -10.42
N TYR A 206 12.76 2.76 -9.47
CA TYR A 206 12.32 1.36 -9.44
C TYR A 206 10.80 1.27 -9.31
N LEU A 207 10.20 1.99 -8.34
CA LEU A 207 8.75 1.96 -8.10
C LEU A 207 7.93 2.55 -9.24
N LYS A 208 8.45 3.52 -10.00
CA LYS A 208 7.80 4.02 -11.22
C LYS A 208 7.65 2.94 -12.28
N SER A 209 8.65 2.09 -12.42
CA SER A 209 8.67 1.00 -13.40
C SER A 209 8.05 -0.31 -12.87
N TYR A 210 7.64 -0.34 -11.60
CA TYR A 210 7.06 -1.51 -10.97
C TYR A 210 5.79 -1.97 -11.67
N GLN A 211 5.68 -3.27 -11.98
CA GLN A 211 4.56 -3.80 -12.76
C GLN A 211 3.29 -4.04 -11.93
N GLY A 212 3.42 -4.27 -10.63
CA GLY A 212 2.28 -4.42 -9.72
C GLY A 212 1.68 -3.08 -9.30
N ALA A 213 0.63 -3.13 -8.48
CA ALA A 213 0.07 -1.97 -7.82
C ALA A 213 0.88 -1.59 -6.56
N LEU A 214 0.84 -0.31 -6.20
CA LEU A 214 1.49 0.23 -5.01
C LEU A 214 0.45 0.86 -4.08
N LEU A 215 0.58 0.58 -2.78
CA LEU A 215 -0.07 1.30 -1.71
C LEU A 215 0.99 1.77 -0.71
N ILE A 216 1.20 3.07 -0.60
CA ILE A 216 2.31 3.64 0.14
C ILE A 216 1.80 4.57 1.23
N VAL A 217 2.34 4.41 2.45
CA VAL A 217 2.28 5.41 3.52
C VAL A 217 3.66 6.02 3.63
N SER A 218 3.78 7.33 3.50
CA SER A 218 5.02 8.05 3.74
C SER A 218 4.75 9.49 4.18
N HIS A 219 5.68 10.05 4.95
CA HIS A 219 5.73 11.48 5.28
C HIS A 219 6.60 12.27 4.32
N ASP A 220 7.32 11.59 3.43
CA ASP A 220 8.14 12.24 2.40
C ASP A 220 7.26 12.68 1.22
N ARG A 221 7.00 14.00 1.17
CA ARG A 221 6.15 14.62 0.15
C ARG A 221 6.75 14.53 -1.26
N TYR A 222 8.07 14.67 -1.38
CA TYR A 222 8.76 14.58 -2.66
C TYR A 222 8.69 13.17 -3.23
N PHE A 223 8.92 12.18 -2.40
CA PHE A 223 8.77 10.78 -2.77
C PHE A 223 7.36 10.46 -3.25
N LEU A 224 6.33 10.83 -2.47
CA LEU A 224 4.94 10.62 -2.86
C LEU A 224 4.59 11.33 -4.16
N ASP A 225 5.02 12.58 -4.33
CA ASP A 225 4.70 13.38 -5.52
C ASP A 225 5.24 12.76 -6.82
N ARG A 226 6.34 12.02 -6.74
CA ARG A 226 7.00 11.35 -7.87
C ARG A 226 6.45 9.96 -8.20
N VAL A 227 5.86 9.28 -7.21
CA VAL A 227 5.50 7.87 -7.32
C VAL A 227 3.99 7.66 -7.45
N VAL A 228 3.15 8.51 -6.82
CA VAL A 228 1.71 8.25 -6.71
C VAL A 228 0.87 9.07 -7.69
N THR A 229 -0.26 8.50 -8.07
CA THR A 229 -1.28 9.12 -8.94
C THR A 229 -2.64 9.23 -8.26
N ASP A 230 -2.81 8.62 -7.11
CA ASP A 230 -4.03 8.61 -6.33
C ASP A 230 -3.69 8.73 -4.84
N VAL A 231 -4.47 9.52 -4.12
CA VAL A 231 -4.28 9.74 -2.68
C VAL A 231 -5.58 9.47 -1.94
N TYR A 232 -5.52 8.60 -0.94
CA TYR A 232 -6.56 8.43 0.05
C TYR A 232 -6.15 9.13 1.33
N ASP A 233 -6.96 10.08 1.76
CA ASP A 233 -6.74 10.87 2.97
C ASP A 233 -7.62 10.33 4.12
N LEU A 234 -6.98 9.81 5.14
CA LEU A 234 -7.66 9.41 6.38
C LEU A 234 -7.85 10.64 7.26
N ASP A 235 -9.00 11.25 7.12
CA ASP A 235 -9.41 12.48 7.80
C ASP A 235 -10.72 12.25 8.55
N ASN A 236 -10.85 12.77 9.75
CA ASN A 236 -12.03 12.61 10.61
C ASN A 236 -12.56 11.15 10.68
N LYS A 237 -11.64 10.18 10.84
CA LYS A 237 -11.94 8.74 10.95
C LYS A 237 -12.57 8.11 9.68
N THR A 238 -12.59 8.82 8.58
CA THR A 238 -13.11 8.37 7.28
C THR A 238 -12.06 8.52 6.19
N LEU A 239 -12.29 7.89 5.04
CA LEU A 239 -11.36 7.90 3.93
C LEU A 239 -11.92 8.76 2.78
N ILE A 240 -11.12 9.71 2.32
CA ILE A 240 -11.48 10.59 1.20
C ILE A 240 -10.49 10.36 0.07
N HIS A 241 -11.00 10.06 -1.11
CA HIS A 241 -10.19 9.81 -2.31
C HIS A 241 -9.96 11.09 -3.11
N TYR A 242 -8.72 11.29 -3.54
CA TYR A 242 -8.30 12.36 -4.44
C TYR A 242 -7.50 11.75 -5.59
N THR A 243 -7.87 12.08 -6.81
CA THR A 243 -7.09 11.73 -8.01
C THR A 243 -6.00 12.76 -8.23
N GLY A 244 -4.82 12.29 -8.59
CA GLY A 244 -3.63 13.12 -8.84
C GLY A 244 -2.47 12.81 -7.91
N ASN A 245 -1.34 13.49 -8.13
CA ASN A 245 -0.16 13.37 -7.28
C ASN A 245 -0.35 14.09 -5.94
N TYR A 246 0.68 14.02 -5.08
CA TYR A 246 0.61 14.62 -3.75
C TYR A 246 0.40 16.14 -3.76
N THR A 247 1.03 16.86 -4.69
CA THR A 247 0.86 18.32 -4.86
C THR A 247 -0.58 18.67 -5.22
N GLN A 248 -1.19 17.93 -6.16
CA GLN A 248 -2.59 18.13 -6.55
C GLN A 248 -3.55 17.81 -5.40
N PHE A 249 -3.29 16.72 -4.67
CA PHE A 249 -4.05 16.40 -3.45
C PHE A 249 -4.06 17.56 -2.45
N VAL A 250 -2.89 18.16 -2.15
CA VAL A 250 -2.79 19.28 -1.20
C VAL A 250 -3.62 20.47 -1.67
N ALA A 251 -3.61 20.78 -2.97
CA ALA A 251 -4.42 21.85 -3.55
C ALA A 251 -5.94 21.56 -3.40
N HIS A 252 -6.40 20.38 -3.81
CA HIS A 252 -7.80 19.97 -3.71
C HIS A 252 -8.29 19.90 -2.26
N LYS A 253 -7.47 19.37 -1.35
CA LYS A 253 -7.80 19.34 0.08
C LYS A 253 -7.98 20.75 0.64
N ARG A 254 -7.10 21.69 0.25
CA ARG A 254 -7.19 23.09 0.67
C ARG A 254 -8.48 23.74 0.16
N GLU A 255 -8.84 23.54 -1.11
CA GLU A 255 -10.09 24.07 -1.68
C GLU A 255 -11.33 23.49 -0.96
N ARG A 256 -11.34 22.18 -0.69
CA ARG A 256 -12.40 21.53 0.08
C ARG A 256 -12.57 22.16 1.46
N LEU A 257 -11.48 22.27 2.22
CA LEU A 257 -11.49 22.86 3.56
C LEU A 257 -11.96 24.33 3.55
N GLN A 258 -11.57 25.11 2.54
CA GLN A 258 -12.05 26.47 2.38
C GLN A 258 -13.55 26.55 2.09
N ALA A 259 -14.08 25.63 1.29
CA ALA A 259 -15.52 25.54 1.00
C ALA A 259 -16.30 25.12 2.26
N GLU A 260 -15.83 24.10 2.99
CA GLU A 260 -16.42 23.66 4.26
C GLU A 260 -16.43 24.79 5.30
N TRP A 261 -15.32 25.52 5.43
CA TRP A 261 -15.23 26.66 6.33
C TRP A 261 -16.22 27.79 5.97
N LYS A 262 -16.35 28.13 4.68
CA LYS A 262 -17.35 29.10 4.22
C LYS A 262 -18.78 28.66 4.56
N HIS A 263 -19.07 27.36 4.38
CA HIS A 263 -20.38 26.79 4.69
C HIS A 263 -20.68 26.87 6.18
N TYR A 264 -19.68 26.53 7.01
CA TYR A 264 -19.77 26.68 8.45
C TYR A 264 -20.04 28.12 8.88
N GLU A 265 -19.26 29.09 8.36
CA GLU A 265 -19.47 30.51 8.68
C GLU A 265 -20.88 31.00 8.26
N GLN A 266 -21.38 30.58 7.11
CA GLN A 266 -22.71 30.93 6.64
C GLN A 266 -23.78 30.35 7.58
N GLN A 267 -23.62 29.09 7.97
CA GLN A 267 -24.56 28.43 8.89
C GLN A 267 -24.52 29.12 10.27
N GLN A 268 -23.34 29.46 10.81
CA GLN A 268 -23.22 30.16 12.08
C GLN A 268 -23.91 31.55 12.04
N LYS A 269 -23.76 32.30 10.93
CA LYS A 269 -24.45 33.57 10.73
C LYS A 269 -25.99 33.41 10.65
N GLU A 270 -26.47 32.33 10.04
CA GLU A 270 -27.89 32.01 9.98
C GLU A 270 -28.44 31.62 11.35
N ILE A 271 -27.72 30.74 12.08
CA ILE A 271 -28.06 30.34 13.45
C ILE A 271 -28.17 31.58 14.35
N ALA A 272 -27.19 32.47 14.33
CA ALA A 272 -27.15 33.68 15.15
C ALA A 272 -28.36 34.60 14.83
N LYS A 273 -28.74 34.77 13.55
CA LYS A 273 -29.93 35.55 13.12
C LYS A 273 -31.21 34.93 13.63
N LEU A 274 -31.34 33.61 13.54
CA LEU A 274 -32.53 32.88 13.99
C LEU A 274 -32.67 32.96 15.51
N GLU A 275 -31.56 32.77 16.26
CA GLU A 275 -31.53 32.90 17.72
C GLU A 275 -31.91 34.32 18.19
N ASP A 276 -31.32 35.34 17.59
CA ASP A 276 -31.64 36.74 17.89
C ASP A 276 -33.12 37.03 17.63
N PHE A 277 -33.69 36.55 16.47
CA PHE A 277 -35.09 36.69 16.17
C PHE A 277 -35.99 36.00 17.23
N VAL A 278 -35.65 34.79 17.61
CA VAL A 278 -36.41 34.01 18.62
C VAL A 278 -36.35 34.75 19.98
N ASN A 279 -35.18 35.19 20.42
CA ASN A 279 -35.00 35.85 21.70
C ASN A 279 -35.77 37.17 21.79
N ARG A 280 -35.82 37.96 20.72
CA ARG A 280 -36.55 39.23 20.69
C ARG A 280 -38.06 39.09 20.57
N ASN A 281 -38.57 37.99 20.04
CA ASN A 281 -39.97 37.85 19.64
C ASN A 281 -40.76 36.79 20.41
N ILE A 282 -40.11 35.97 21.24
CA ILE A 282 -40.79 34.86 21.96
C ILE A 282 -41.80 35.35 23.01
N VAL A 283 -41.57 36.53 23.57
CA VAL A 283 -42.41 37.12 24.64
C VAL A 283 -43.60 37.94 24.11
N ARG A 284 -43.59 38.32 22.83
CA ARG A 284 -44.63 39.19 22.22
C ARG A 284 -45.75 38.34 21.63
N ALA A 285 -47.00 38.48 22.12
CA ALA A 285 -48.16 37.67 21.71
C ALA A 285 -48.39 37.62 20.18
N SER A 286 -48.15 38.73 19.45
CA SER A 286 -48.32 38.84 18.01
C SER A 286 -47.27 38.10 17.17
N THR A 287 -46.10 37.83 17.71
CA THR A 287 -44.95 37.20 17.02
C THR A 287 -44.58 35.82 17.54
N THR A 288 -45.18 35.36 18.64
CA THR A 288 -44.86 34.09 19.32
C THR A 288 -44.93 32.89 18.37
N LYS A 289 -45.97 32.78 17.50
CA LYS A 289 -46.07 31.67 16.55
C LYS A 289 -44.90 31.63 15.54
N ARG A 290 -44.43 32.80 15.07
CA ARG A 290 -43.28 32.89 14.17
C ARG A 290 -41.99 32.58 14.87
N ALA A 291 -41.82 33.03 16.12
CA ALA A 291 -40.66 32.70 16.96
C ALA A 291 -40.58 31.18 17.25
N GLN A 292 -41.71 30.54 17.56
CA GLN A 292 -41.80 29.09 17.75
C GLN A 292 -41.44 28.30 16.47
N ALA A 293 -41.89 28.77 15.31
CA ALA A 293 -41.54 28.14 14.02
C ALA A 293 -40.02 28.22 13.75
N ARG A 294 -39.42 29.39 14.02
CA ARG A 294 -37.96 29.56 13.87
C ARG A 294 -37.15 28.75 14.90
N ARG A 295 -37.67 28.63 16.13
CA ARG A 295 -37.07 27.74 17.13
C ARG A 295 -37.09 26.27 16.68
N LYS A 296 -38.20 25.78 16.15
CA LYS A 296 -38.29 24.44 15.56
C LYS A 296 -37.33 24.23 14.37
N GLN A 297 -37.12 25.30 13.58
CA GLN A 297 -36.13 25.27 12.49
C GLN A 297 -34.72 25.10 13.05
N LEU A 298 -34.31 25.83 14.11
CA LEU A 298 -33.03 25.69 14.79
C LEU A 298 -32.82 24.29 15.41
N GLU A 299 -33.87 23.73 16.04
CA GLU A 299 -33.87 22.40 16.64
C GLU A 299 -33.70 21.27 15.62
N LYS A 300 -34.12 21.49 14.34
CA LYS A 300 -34.01 20.54 13.24
C LYS A 300 -32.80 20.75 12.37
N MET A 301 -32.04 21.82 12.59
CA MET A 301 -30.86 22.14 11.77
C MET A 301 -29.71 21.26 12.17
N ASP A 302 -29.17 20.47 11.23
CA ASP A 302 -27.93 19.74 11.40
C ASP A 302 -26.79 20.75 11.56
N ARG A 303 -26.17 20.78 12.72
CA ARG A 303 -25.09 21.72 13.03
C ARG A 303 -23.78 21.16 12.51
N LEU A 304 -23.10 21.91 11.64
CA LEU A 304 -21.75 21.62 11.23
C LEU A 304 -20.81 21.86 12.44
N GLU A 305 -19.90 20.94 12.68
CA GLU A 305 -18.87 21.01 13.73
C GLU A 305 -17.51 21.36 13.14
#